data_5abc3036e73f7f67f7487438da7ff53e
#
_entry.id   5abc3036e73f7f67f7487438da7ff53e
#
_cell.length_a   1.000
_cell.length_b   1.000
_cell.length_c   1.000
_cell.angle_alpha   90.00
_cell.angle_beta   90.00
_cell.angle_gamma   90.00
#
_symmetry.space_group_name_H-M   'P 1'
#
loop_
_entity.id
_entity.type
_entity.pdbx_description
1 polymer ?
#
loop_
_entity_poly.entity_id
_entity_poly.type
_entity_poly.pdbx_seq_one_letter_code
_entity_poly.pdbx_strand_id
1 'polypeptide(L)'
;MYDTEKYAKILKDTLSDRRFYHSLCVSQSAIKLAKRYGVDEEKAEVAGLLHDITKETDNAVQLEIIKNNGIELHSFDKKSDKFLHQASGAGMAIKLGIDDMDIINSIRYH
;
A
#
# COMPACT_ATOMS: atom_id res chain seq x y z
N MET A 1 -12.72 -9.47 -6.85
CA MET A 1 -11.44 -10.21 -7.04
C MET A 1 -10.36 -9.25 -7.52
N TYR A 2 -9.14 -9.38 -6.98
CA TYR A 2 -8.03 -8.47 -7.28
C TYR A 2 -6.98 -9.19 -8.12
N ASP A 3 -6.36 -8.46 -9.05
CA ASP A 3 -5.29 -8.98 -9.89
C ASP A 3 -3.94 -8.82 -9.17
N THR A 4 -3.62 -9.77 -8.30
CA THR A 4 -2.39 -9.73 -7.50
C THR A 4 -1.12 -9.85 -8.36
N GLU A 5 -1.19 -10.54 -9.48
CA GLU A 5 -0.05 -10.64 -10.42
C GLU A 5 0.26 -9.28 -11.04
N LYS A 6 -0.76 -8.52 -11.41
CA LYS A 6 -0.62 -7.16 -11.94
C LYS A 6 0.04 -6.26 -10.90
N TYR A 7 -0.43 -6.31 -9.65
CA TYR A 7 0.14 -5.49 -8.57
C TYR A 7 1.60 -5.88 -8.29
N ALA A 8 1.91 -7.17 -8.27
CA ALA A 8 3.28 -7.64 -8.07
C ALA A 8 4.21 -7.13 -9.18
N LYS A 9 3.75 -7.12 -10.43
CA LYS A 9 4.53 -6.59 -11.55
C LYS A 9 4.79 -5.10 -11.41
N ILE A 10 3.78 -4.33 -11.00
CA ILE A 10 3.92 -2.89 -10.75
C ILE A 10 4.95 -2.66 -9.64
N LEU A 11 4.90 -3.42 -8.57
CA LEU A 11 5.87 -3.34 -7.47
C LEU A 11 7.29 -3.64 -7.95
N LYS A 12 7.45 -4.68 -8.76
CA LYS A 12 8.76 -5.07 -9.29
C LYS A 12 9.37 -3.95 -10.12
N ASP A 13 8.54 -3.25 -10.92
CA ASP A 13 8.98 -2.16 -11.76
C ASP A 13 9.19 -0.84 -10.99
N THR A 14 8.61 -0.70 -9.81
CA THR A 14 8.61 0.53 -9.02
C THR A 14 9.64 0.51 -7.88
N LEU A 15 9.81 -0.63 -7.23
CA LEU A 15 10.65 -0.78 -6.04
C LEU A 15 11.99 -1.43 -6.36
N SER A 16 12.99 -1.17 -5.51
CA SER A 16 14.23 -1.96 -5.51
C SER A 16 13.92 -3.44 -5.23
N ASP A 17 14.81 -4.33 -5.62
CA ASP A 17 14.65 -5.77 -5.40
C ASP A 17 14.42 -6.10 -3.94
N ARG A 18 15.16 -5.42 -3.05
CA ARG A 18 15.02 -5.60 -1.61
C ARG A 18 13.62 -5.25 -1.12
N ARG A 19 13.07 -4.12 -1.55
CA ARG A 19 11.74 -3.67 -1.14
C ARG A 19 10.63 -4.51 -1.77
N PHE A 20 10.81 -4.91 -2.99
CA PHE A 20 9.89 -5.82 -3.66
C PHE A 20 9.81 -7.15 -2.89
N TYR A 21 10.95 -7.75 -2.57
CA TYR A 21 11.00 -8.99 -1.78
C TYR A 21 10.33 -8.82 -0.41
N HIS A 22 10.61 -7.70 0.27
CA HIS A 22 9.97 -7.37 1.55
C HIS A 22 8.45 -7.37 1.42
N SER A 23 7.92 -6.71 0.38
CA SER A 23 6.48 -6.64 0.16
C SER A 23 5.86 -8.01 -0.11
N LEU A 24 6.56 -8.88 -0.85
CA LEU A 24 6.11 -10.26 -1.04
C LEU A 24 6.04 -11.02 0.28
N CYS A 25 7.04 -10.88 1.13
CA CYS A 25 7.07 -11.52 2.45
C CYS A 25 5.93 -11.02 3.34
N VAL A 26 5.67 -9.72 3.34
CA VAL A 26 4.59 -9.14 4.12
C VAL A 26 3.24 -9.66 3.65
N SER A 27 3.03 -9.76 2.32
CA SER A 27 1.78 -10.29 1.77
C SER A 27 1.54 -11.74 2.20
N GLN A 28 2.57 -12.57 2.20
CA GLN A 28 2.46 -13.97 2.63
C GLN A 28 2.17 -14.09 4.12
N SER A 29 2.81 -13.26 4.94
CA SER A 29 2.52 -13.21 6.38
C SER A 29 1.08 -12.74 6.65
N ALA A 30 0.61 -11.76 5.88
CA ALA A 30 -0.76 -11.26 5.99
C ALA A 30 -1.79 -12.34 5.66
N ILE A 31 -1.54 -13.15 4.63
CA ILE A 31 -2.42 -14.28 4.28
C ILE A 31 -2.51 -15.28 5.44
N LYS A 32 -1.37 -15.64 6.04
CA LYS A 32 -1.33 -16.58 7.17
C LYS A 32 -2.11 -16.05 8.36
N LEU A 33 -1.96 -14.77 8.69
CA LEU A 33 -2.71 -14.14 9.77
C LEU A 33 -4.21 -14.11 9.48
N ALA A 34 -4.57 -13.80 8.23
CA ALA A 34 -5.96 -13.77 7.80
C ALA A 34 -6.63 -15.15 7.97
N LYS A 35 -5.94 -16.22 7.58
CA LYS A 35 -6.42 -17.60 7.78
C LYS A 35 -6.65 -17.90 9.24
N ARG A 36 -5.69 -17.52 10.08
CA ARG A 36 -5.74 -17.79 11.52
C ARG A 36 -6.92 -17.10 12.21
N TYR A 37 -7.22 -15.86 11.81
CA TYR A 37 -8.26 -15.05 12.45
C TYR A 37 -9.58 -15.01 11.67
N GLY A 38 -9.68 -15.77 10.59
CA GLY A 38 -10.94 -15.88 9.84
C GLY A 38 -11.34 -14.62 9.08
N VAL A 39 -10.36 -13.79 8.69
CA VAL A 39 -10.61 -12.58 7.87
C VAL A 39 -10.27 -12.85 6.41
N ASP A 40 -10.65 -11.92 5.52
CA ASP A 40 -10.49 -12.08 4.08
C ASP A 40 -9.02 -12.14 3.67
N GLU A 41 -8.58 -13.29 3.14
CA GLU A 41 -7.20 -13.52 2.74
C GLU A 41 -6.78 -12.67 1.56
N GLU A 42 -7.67 -12.46 0.58
CA GLU A 42 -7.37 -11.67 -0.61
C GLU A 42 -7.14 -10.20 -0.26
N LYS A 43 -7.99 -9.63 0.58
CA LYS A 43 -7.80 -8.26 1.07
C LYS A 43 -6.49 -8.11 1.83
N ALA A 44 -6.15 -9.08 2.67
CA ALA A 44 -4.91 -9.09 3.43
C ALA A 44 -3.69 -9.16 2.51
N GLU A 45 -3.74 -10.01 1.49
CA GLU A 45 -2.68 -10.13 0.50
C GLU A 45 -2.45 -8.82 -0.24
N VAL A 46 -3.51 -8.20 -0.75
CA VAL A 46 -3.44 -6.94 -1.51
C VAL A 46 -2.89 -5.81 -0.63
N ALA A 47 -3.39 -5.67 0.59
CA ALA A 47 -2.89 -4.65 1.52
C ALA A 47 -1.39 -4.86 1.81
N GLY A 48 -0.97 -6.10 2.02
CA GLY A 48 0.43 -6.43 2.25
C GLY A 48 1.32 -6.12 1.04
N LEU A 49 0.85 -6.41 -0.17
CA LEU A 49 1.59 -6.09 -1.39
C LEU A 49 1.79 -4.59 -1.57
N LEU A 50 0.75 -3.80 -1.32
CA LEU A 50 0.75 -2.38 -1.66
C LEU A 50 1.19 -1.46 -0.52
N HIS A 51 1.41 -1.97 0.69
CA HIS A 51 1.66 -1.13 1.87
C HIS A 51 2.88 -0.22 1.72
N ASP A 52 3.91 -0.64 1.00
CA ASP A 52 5.16 0.12 0.82
C ASP A 52 5.39 0.57 -0.63
N ILE A 53 4.34 0.56 -1.47
CA ILE A 53 4.50 0.85 -2.91
C ILE A 53 5.17 2.21 -3.20
N THR A 54 4.98 3.21 -2.33
CA THR A 54 5.57 4.53 -2.49
C THR A 54 6.80 4.75 -1.59
N LYS A 55 7.32 3.71 -0.95
CA LYS A 55 8.42 3.83 0.01
C LYS A 55 9.66 4.50 -0.57
N GLU A 56 9.95 4.24 -1.85
CA GLU A 56 11.13 4.77 -2.55
C GLU A 56 10.78 5.88 -3.54
N THR A 57 9.54 6.42 -3.46
CA THR A 57 9.07 7.51 -4.31
C THR A 57 9.46 8.86 -3.70
N ASP A 58 9.85 9.84 -4.55
CA ASP A 58 10.17 11.19 -4.10
C ASP A 58 8.99 11.82 -3.37
N ASN A 59 9.29 12.61 -2.34
CA ASN A 59 8.26 13.27 -1.52
C ASN A 59 7.32 14.15 -2.35
N ALA A 60 7.85 14.88 -3.34
CA ALA A 60 7.02 15.71 -4.21
C ALA A 60 6.00 14.89 -4.98
N VAL A 61 6.42 13.73 -5.50
CA VAL A 61 5.53 12.82 -6.23
C VAL A 61 4.51 12.20 -5.27
N GLN A 62 4.92 11.84 -4.06
CA GLN A 62 4.00 11.32 -3.04
C GLN A 62 2.90 12.33 -2.70
N LEU A 63 3.26 13.60 -2.52
CA LEU A 63 2.29 14.67 -2.24
C LEU A 63 1.30 14.84 -3.38
N GLU A 64 1.77 14.74 -4.62
CA GLU A 64 0.91 14.81 -5.81
C GLU A 64 -0.08 13.64 -5.86
N ILE A 65 0.39 12.43 -5.57
CA ILE A 65 -0.47 11.23 -5.52
C ILE A 65 -1.56 11.40 -4.45
N ILE A 66 -1.20 11.89 -3.29
CA ILE A 66 -2.12 12.14 -2.18
C ILE A 66 -3.20 13.13 -2.62
N LYS A 67 -2.79 14.25 -3.17
CA LYS A 67 -3.70 15.31 -3.62
C LYS A 67 -4.64 14.82 -4.72
N ASN A 68 -4.11 14.12 -5.71
CA ASN A 68 -4.86 13.67 -6.88
C ASN A 68 -5.87 12.56 -6.57
N ASN A 69 -5.71 11.88 -5.44
CA ASN A 69 -6.57 10.76 -5.06
C ASN A 69 -7.42 11.04 -3.82
N GLY A 70 -7.52 12.30 -3.42
CA GLY A 70 -8.44 12.72 -2.38
C GLY A 70 -8.09 12.28 -0.96
N ILE A 71 -6.85 11.93 -0.72
CA ILE A 71 -6.39 11.59 0.64
C ILE A 71 -6.17 12.88 1.43
N GLU A 72 -6.81 12.98 2.58
CA GLU A 72 -6.64 14.13 3.47
C GLU A 72 -5.44 13.93 4.40
N LEU A 73 -4.53 14.91 4.41
CA LEU A 73 -3.37 14.88 5.29
C LEU A 73 -3.67 15.58 6.62
N HIS A 74 -3.36 14.90 7.70
CA HIS A 74 -3.36 15.49 9.03
C HIS A 74 -2.00 16.15 9.31
N SER A 75 -1.95 17.05 10.27
CA SER A 75 -0.73 17.80 10.57
C SER A 75 0.47 16.91 10.92
N PHE A 76 0.25 15.78 11.57
CA PHE A 76 1.34 14.87 11.92
C PHE A 76 1.86 14.07 10.72
N ASP A 77 1.05 13.88 9.67
CA ASP A 77 1.48 13.18 8.45
C ASP A 77 2.62 13.90 7.74
N LYS A 78 2.67 15.22 7.87
CA LYS A 78 3.68 16.06 7.22
C LYS A 78 5.02 16.07 7.96
N LYS A 79 5.07 15.53 9.18
CA LYS A 79 6.25 15.57 10.05
C LYS A 79 7.13 14.33 9.92
N SER A 80 6.70 13.33 9.20
CA SER A 80 7.40 12.05 9.12
C SER A 80 7.26 11.45 7.73
N ASP A 81 8.37 10.98 7.18
CA ASP A 81 8.36 10.25 5.92
C ASP A 81 7.54 8.96 6.01
N LYS A 82 7.52 8.33 7.18
CA LYS A 82 6.71 7.13 7.42
C LYS A 82 5.23 7.41 7.18
N PHE A 83 4.70 8.48 7.75
CA PHE A 83 3.29 8.83 7.59
C PHE A 83 2.98 9.27 6.16
N LEU A 84 3.93 9.95 5.53
CA LEU A 84 3.76 10.39 4.16
C LEU A 84 3.62 9.21 3.20
N HIS A 85 4.48 8.20 3.32
CA HIS A 85 4.39 7.05 2.41
C HIS A 85 3.17 6.16 2.68
N GLN A 86 2.67 6.14 3.91
CA GLN A 86 1.41 5.47 4.22
C GLN A 86 0.25 6.15 3.49
N ALA A 87 0.18 7.47 3.54
CA ALA A 87 -0.85 8.25 2.86
C ALA A 87 -0.74 8.12 1.33
N SER A 88 0.45 8.24 0.78
CA SER A 88 0.66 8.10 -0.67
C SER A 88 0.44 6.67 -1.15
N GLY A 89 0.76 5.67 -0.32
CA GLY A 89 0.46 4.27 -0.61
C GLY A 89 -1.04 4.03 -0.74
N ALA A 90 -1.83 4.59 0.18
CA ALA A 90 -3.28 4.54 0.09
C ALA A 90 -3.78 5.25 -1.19
N GLY A 91 -3.19 6.38 -1.54
CA GLY A 91 -3.50 7.10 -2.78
C GLY A 91 -3.20 6.27 -4.02
N MET A 92 -2.08 5.56 -4.03
CA MET A 92 -1.75 4.65 -5.15
C MET A 92 -2.74 3.50 -5.26
N ALA A 93 -3.20 2.94 -4.15
CA ALA A 93 -4.23 1.91 -4.16
C ALA A 93 -5.51 2.42 -4.84
N ILE A 94 -5.94 3.63 -4.52
CA ILE A 94 -7.09 4.27 -5.15
C ILE A 94 -6.83 4.46 -6.65
N LYS A 95 -5.67 4.95 -7.02
CA LYS A 95 -5.27 5.16 -8.42
C LYS A 95 -5.30 3.84 -9.21
N LEU A 96 -4.96 2.73 -8.58
CA LEU A 96 -4.98 1.41 -9.20
C LEU A 96 -6.39 0.80 -9.27
N GLY A 97 -7.41 1.53 -8.83
CA GLY A 97 -8.80 1.11 -8.93
C GLY A 97 -9.36 0.40 -7.70
N ILE A 98 -8.64 0.39 -6.60
CA ILE A 98 -9.13 -0.19 -5.35
C ILE A 98 -10.07 0.80 -4.68
N ASP A 99 -11.30 0.36 -4.39
CA ASP A 99 -12.31 1.17 -3.70
C ASP A 99 -12.71 0.57 -2.35
N ASP A 100 -12.13 -0.56 -1.97
CA ASP A 100 -12.41 -1.22 -0.71
C ASP A 100 -11.69 -0.48 0.43
N MET A 101 -12.47 0.13 1.32
CA MET A 101 -11.95 0.93 2.42
C MET A 101 -11.16 0.11 3.44
N ASP A 102 -11.43 -1.18 3.58
CA ASP A 102 -10.64 -2.04 4.46
C ASP A 102 -9.20 -2.12 3.98
N ILE A 103 -9.00 -2.27 2.66
CA ILE A 103 -7.67 -2.31 2.06
C ILE A 103 -7.00 -0.93 2.16
N ILE A 104 -7.70 0.12 1.77
CA ILE A 104 -7.18 1.48 1.77
C ILE A 104 -6.74 1.90 3.18
N ASN A 105 -7.58 1.64 4.18
CA ASN A 105 -7.27 1.96 5.57
C ASN A 105 -6.12 1.11 6.13
N SER A 106 -6.02 -0.15 5.72
CA SER A 106 -4.90 -1.01 6.11
C SER A 106 -3.56 -0.46 5.63
N ILE A 107 -3.52 0.12 4.43
CA ILE A 107 -2.33 0.77 3.88
C ILE A 107 -2.10 2.11 4.57
N ARG A 108 -3.16 2.90 4.74
CA ARG A 108 -3.09 4.26 5.29
C ARG A 108 -2.60 4.29 6.74
N TYR A 109 -2.92 3.26 7.53
CA TYR A 109 -2.69 3.26 8.97
C TYR A 109 -1.83 2.09 9.46
N HIS A 110 -1.03 1.49 8.59
CA HIS A 110 -0.21 0.33 8.98
C HIS A 110 0.99 0.62 9.90
#